data_f00bdc58a6f29e8d34843c3e9ad011b3
#
_entry.id   f00bdc58a6f29e8d34843c3e9ad011b3
#
_cell.length_a   1.000
_cell.length_b   1.000
_cell.length_c   1.000
_cell.angle_alpha   90.00
_cell.angle_beta   90.00
_cell.angle_gamma   90.00
#
_symmetry.space_group_name_H-M   'P 1'
#
loop_
_entity.id
_entity.type
_entity.pdbx_description
1 polymer ?
#
loop_
_entity_poly.entity_id
_entity_poly.type
_entity_poly.pdbx_seq_one_letter_code
_entity_poly.pdbx_strand_id
1 'polypeptide(L)'
;TRGTVRRNKLSDFVQVNRGGKIAMKLDEGEGIVGVAVCTEADDVLLTTARGQCIRFPVPEVRVFKGRDSMGVRGITLAEDDRIISMAILRHFEAVSEERSAYLKMRRAIAGEASAGEDVGDDEEANGTGELPAERYAEMSAAEQVVLTISENGYGKRTSSFEYRITGRGGKGIVA
;
A
#
# COMPACT_ATOMS: atom_id res chain seq x y z
N THR A 1 4.15 5.22 -14.02
CA THR A 1 4.07 6.57 -13.40
C THR A 1 2.66 7.12 -13.32
N ARG A 2 1.76 6.76 -14.24
CA ARG A 2 0.35 7.24 -14.28
C ARG A 2 -0.64 6.42 -13.46
N GLY A 3 -0.18 5.61 -12.51
CA GLY A 3 -1.04 4.86 -11.59
C GLY A 3 -1.59 3.56 -12.14
N THR A 4 -1.04 3.04 -13.23
CA THR A 4 -1.40 1.75 -13.81
C THR A 4 -0.60 0.63 -13.15
N VAL A 5 -1.27 -0.46 -12.81
CA VAL A 5 -0.68 -1.66 -12.21
C VAL A 5 -0.98 -2.89 -13.06
N ARG A 6 -0.10 -3.89 -12.96
CA ARG A 6 -0.21 -5.12 -13.71
C ARG A 6 0.33 -6.30 -12.91
N ARG A 7 -0.30 -7.46 -13.04
CA ARG A 7 0.14 -8.71 -12.45
C ARG A 7 0.25 -9.80 -13.51
N ASN A 8 1.36 -10.50 -13.54
CA ASN A 8 1.60 -11.67 -14.38
C ASN A 8 2.05 -12.86 -13.53
N LYS A 9 1.91 -14.06 -14.07
CA LYS A 9 2.55 -15.24 -13.46
C LYS A 9 4.05 -15.13 -13.60
N LEU A 10 4.79 -15.46 -12.54
CA LEU A 10 6.26 -15.46 -12.57
C LEU A 10 6.80 -16.44 -13.63
N SER A 11 6.08 -17.53 -13.88
CA SER A 11 6.41 -18.51 -14.94
C SER A 11 6.48 -17.90 -16.35
N ASP A 12 5.80 -16.75 -16.60
CA ASP A 12 5.89 -16.06 -17.89
C ASP A 12 7.28 -15.48 -18.18
N PHE A 13 8.14 -15.41 -17.15
CA PHE A 13 9.47 -14.80 -17.17
C PHE A 13 10.62 -15.80 -17.00
N VAL A 14 10.35 -17.11 -16.99
CA VAL A 14 11.38 -18.14 -16.78
C VAL A 14 12.44 -18.14 -17.89
N GLN A 15 12.04 -17.88 -19.14
CA GLN A 15 12.97 -17.78 -20.27
C GLN A 15 13.08 -16.34 -20.72
N VAL A 16 14.19 -15.70 -20.40
CA VAL A 16 14.52 -14.32 -20.82
C VAL A 16 15.74 -14.34 -21.72
N ASN A 17 15.60 -13.85 -22.94
CA ASN A 17 16.70 -13.69 -23.90
C ASN A 17 17.58 -12.50 -23.50
N ARG A 18 18.79 -12.41 -24.10
CA ARG A 18 19.73 -11.27 -23.85
C ARG A 18 19.11 -9.90 -24.13
N GLY A 19 18.16 -9.80 -25.06
CA GLY A 19 17.41 -8.57 -25.37
C GLY A 19 16.31 -8.21 -24.39
N GLY A 20 16.14 -9.01 -23.33
CA GLY A 20 15.06 -8.83 -22.34
C GLY A 20 13.72 -9.32 -22.83
N LYS A 21 12.69 -9.03 -22.04
CA LYS A 21 11.27 -9.36 -22.31
C LYS A 21 10.40 -8.17 -21.99
N ILE A 22 9.47 -7.82 -22.88
CA ILE A 22 8.45 -6.83 -22.57
C ILE A 22 7.59 -7.36 -21.41
N ALA A 23 7.51 -6.62 -20.34
CA ALA A 23 6.70 -6.95 -19.17
C ALA A 23 5.36 -6.21 -19.19
N MET A 24 5.32 -5.03 -19.83
CA MET A 24 4.16 -4.15 -19.85
C MET A 24 4.29 -3.18 -21.02
N LYS A 25 3.17 -2.86 -21.69
CA LYS A 25 3.13 -1.76 -22.64
C LYS A 25 3.02 -0.45 -21.86
N LEU A 26 3.85 0.50 -22.21
CA LEU A 26 3.86 1.86 -21.64
C LEU A 26 3.44 2.86 -22.72
N ASP A 27 2.75 3.91 -22.32
CA ASP A 27 2.52 5.08 -23.17
C ASP A 27 3.78 5.94 -23.26
N GLU A 28 3.81 6.85 -24.23
CA GLU A 28 4.91 7.80 -24.38
C GLU A 28 5.07 8.65 -23.11
N GLY A 29 6.29 8.75 -22.62
CA GLY A 29 6.62 9.46 -21.39
C GLY A 29 6.30 8.71 -20.10
N GLU A 30 5.76 7.48 -20.15
CA GLU A 30 5.59 6.64 -18.97
C GLU A 30 6.85 5.83 -18.63
N GLY A 31 7.02 5.55 -17.34
CA GLY A 31 8.06 4.68 -16.80
C GLY A 31 7.50 3.68 -15.78
N ILE A 32 8.22 2.60 -15.55
CA ILE A 32 7.96 1.64 -14.48
C ILE A 32 8.58 2.21 -13.19
N VAL A 33 7.76 2.36 -12.15
CA VAL A 33 8.20 2.83 -10.82
C VAL A 33 8.76 1.70 -9.98
N GLY A 34 8.14 0.53 -10.04
CA GLY A 34 8.56 -0.63 -9.26
C GLY A 34 8.08 -1.95 -9.84
N VAL A 35 8.83 -2.99 -9.53
CA VAL A 35 8.50 -4.39 -9.82
C VAL A 35 8.78 -5.19 -8.56
N ALA A 36 7.84 -6.02 -8.15
CA ALA A 36 7.99 -6.88 -6.98
C ALA A 36 7.40 -8.26 -7.24
N VAL A 37 7.94 -9.26 -6.58
CA VAL A 37 7.31 -10.59 -6.47
C VAL A 37 6.33 -10.54 -5.32
N CYS A 38 5.11 -11.01 -5.53
CA CYS A 38 4.06 -11.04 -4.52
C CYS A 38 3.23 -12.32 -4.64
N THR A 39 2.45 -12.58 -3.61
CA THR A 39 1.47 -13.66 -3.53
C THR A 39 0.06 -13.11 -3.48
N GLU A 40 -0.95 -13.99 -3.49
CA GLU A 40 -2.35 -13.59 -3.32
C GLU A 40 -2.68 -13.20 -1.87
N ALA A 41 -1.78 -13.50 -0.91
CA ALA A 41 -1.88 -13.12 0.49
C ALA A 41 -1.15 -11.79 0.80
N ASP A 42 -0.92 -10.97 -0.22
CA ASP A 42 -0.25 -9.68 -0.06
C ASP A 42 -1.15 -8.52 -0.51
N ASP A 43 -0.80 -7.33 -0.07
CA ASP A 43 -1.38 -6.06 -0.50
C ASP A 43 -0.35 -5.22 -1.25
N VAL A 44 -0.84 -4.39 -2.14
CA VAL A 44 -0.06 -3.35 -2.82
C VAL A 44 -0.31 -2.01 -2.14
N LEU A 45 0.75 -1.31 -1.78
CA LEU A 45 0.72 0.10 -1.36
C LEU A 45 1.37 0.94 -2.46
N LEU A 46 0.62 1.85 -3.06
CA LEU A 46 1.11 2.85 -4.00
C LEU A 46 1.18 4.21 -3.33
N THR A 47 2.26 4.95 -3.57
CA THR A 47 2.43 6.30 -3.03
C THR A 47 2.74 7.28 -4.17
N THR A 48 2.13 8.47 -4.11
CA THR A 48 2.29 9.52 -5.11
C THR A 48 3.23 10.62 -4.66
N ALA A 49 3.71 11.42 -5.60
CA ALA A 49 4.60 12.56 -5.33
C ALA A 49 3.94 13.63 -4.44
N ARG A 50 2.61 13.74 -4.47
CA ARG A 50 1.85 14.66 -3.62
C ARG A 50 1.43 14.07 -2.27
N GLY A 51 1.99 12.90 -1.89
CA GLY A 51 1.74 12.27 -0.59
C GLY A 51 0.41 11.52 -0.50
N GLN A 52 -0.28 11.26 -1.60
CA GLN A 52 -1.43 10.35 -1.59
C GLN A 52 -0.96 8.90 -1.61
N CYS A 53 -1.65 8.02 -0.91
CA CYS A 53 -1.39 6.58 -0.97
C CYS A 53 -2.68 5.77 -1.03
N ILE A 54 -2.60 4.59 -1.64
CA ILE A 54 -3.71 3.62 -1.70
C ILE A 54 -3.16 2.22 -1.41
N ARG A 55 -3.87 1.49 -0.55
CA ARG A 55 -3.57 0.08 -0.26
C ARG A 55 -4.74 -0.78 -0.72
N PHE A 56 -4.45 -1.82 -1.49
CA PHE A 56 -5.45 -2.78 -1.97
C PHE A 56 -4.85 -4.20 -2.07
N PRO A 57 -5.67 -5.26 -1.94
CA PRO A 57 -5.21 -6.64 -2.06
C PRO A 57 -4.68 -6.96 -3.47
N VAL A 58 -3.61 -7.76 -3.56
CA VAL A 58 -3.06 -8.23 -4.84
C VAL A 58 -4.12 -8.90 -5.72
N PRO A 59 -5.08 -9.72 -5.22
CA PRO A 59 -6.14 -10.31 -6.04
C PRO A 59 -7.02 -9.31 -6.79
N GLU A 60 -7.13 -8.07 -6.35
CA GLU A 60 -7.84 -7.00 -7.07
C GLU A 60 -7.23 -6.71 -8.46
N VAL A 61 -5.96 -7.01 -8.64
CA VAL A 61 -5.30 -6.93 -9.94
C VAL A 61 -5.39 -8.29 -10.61
N ARG A 62 -6.19 -8.41 -11.66
CA ARG A 62 -6.29 -9.67 -12.41
C ARG A 62 -4.94 -10.12 -12.94
N VAL A 63 -4.71 -11.43 -13.03
CA VAL A 63 -3.56 -12.00 -13.75
C VAL A 63 -3.73 -11.80 -15.24
N PHE A 64 -2.78 -11.15 -15.89
CA PHE A 64 -2.77 -10.95 -17.33
C PHE A 64 -2.10 -12.15 -18.01
N LYS A 65 -2.74 -12.69 -19.05
CA LYS A 65 -2.19 -13.83 -19.83
C LYS A 65 -1.05 -13.42 -20.75
N GLY A 66 -1.09 -12.20 -21.27
CA GLY A 66 -0.05 -11.66 -22.15
C GLY A 66 0.82 -10.64 -21.41
N ARG A 67 1.90 -10.16 -22.01
CA ARG A 67 2.86 -9.21 -21.44
C ARG A 67 2.85 -7.83 -22.10
N ASP A 68 2.13 -7.70 -23.18
CA ASP A 68 2.12 -6.58 -24.13
C ASP A 68 0.91 -5.63 -23.98
N SER A 69 0.15 -5.71 -22.89
CA SER A 69 -0.93 -4.79 -22.56
C SER A 69 -0.56 -3.85 -21.40
N MET A 70 -1.28 -2.76 -21.24
CA MET A 70 -0.96 -1.68 -20.30
C MET A 70 -1.22 -2.06 -18.84
N GLY A 71 -2.24 -2.82 -18.53
CA GLY A 71 -2.63 -3.11 -17.15
C GLY A 71 -3.99 -2.51 -16.78
N VAL A 72 -4.19 -2.29 -15.48
CA VAL A 72 -5.42 -1.70 -14.91
C VAL A 72 -5.06 -0.55 -13.99
N ARG A 73 -6.02 0.36 -13.75
CA ARG A 73 -5.82 1.48 -12.84
C ARG A 73 -5.64 0.98 -11.40
N GLY A 74 -4.54 1.36 -10.77
CA GLY A 74 -4.26 1.11 -9.36
C GLY A 74 -4.74 2.26 -8.48
N ILE A 75 -4.53 3.50 -8.91
CA ILE A 75 -4.94 4.72 -8.21
C ILE A 75 -5.41 5.76 -9.23
N THR A 76 -6.34 6.62 -8.83
CA THR A 76 -6.70 7.83 -9.58
C THR A 76 -5.84 8.99 -9.11
N LEU A 77 -5.00 9.52 -10.00
CA LEU A 77 -4.11 10.64 -9.72
C LEU A 77 -4.82 11.98 -9.89
N ALA A 78 -4.43 12.96 -9.08
CA ALA A 78 -4.73 14.36 -9.34
C ALA A 78 -3.94 14.87 -10.56
N GLU A 79 -4.30 16.05 -11.05
CA GLU A 79 -3.55 16.73 -12.10
C GLU A 79 -2.10 16.97 -11.65
N ASP A 80 -1.14 16.72 -12.52
CA ASP A 80 0.30 16.82 -12.27
C ASP A 80 0.86 15.94 -11.13
N ASP A 81 0.10 14.93 -10.66
CA ASP A 81 0.61 13.96 -9.72
C ASP A 81 1.14 12.70 -10.43
N ARG A 82 2.02 11.97 -9.78
CA ARG A 82 2.62 10.74 -10.31
C ARG A 82 2.92 9.76 -9.20
N ILE A 83 2.90 8.48 -9.52
CA ILE A 83 3.40 7.44 -8.62
C ILE A 83 4.92 7.58 -8.50
N ILE A 84 5.42 7.51 -7.27
CA ILE A 84 6.85 7.52 -6.94
C ILE A 84 7.30 6.25 -6.24
N SER A 85 6.40 5.49 -5.63
CA SER A 85 6.75 4.28 -4.89
C SER A 85 5.66 3.22 -4.98
N MET A 86 6.09 1.96 -4.90
CA MET A 86 5.25 0.78 -4.71
C MET A 86 5.89 -0.10 -3.63
N ALA A 87 5.11 -0.51 -2.64
CA ALA A 87 5.50 -1.50 -1.64
C ALA A 87 4.53 -2.68 -1.63
N ILE A 88 5.02 -3.84 -1.23
CA ILE A 88 4.22 -5.04 -0.98
C ILE A 88 4.15 -5.24 0.53
N LEU A 89 2.94 -5.34 1.04
CA LEU A 89 2.65 -5.57 2.46
C LEU A 89 1.94 -6.92 2.60
N ARG A 90 2.14 -7.62 3.71
CA ARG A 90 1.33 -8.79 4.01
C ARG A 90 -0.11 -8.38 4.27
N HIS A 91 -1.04 -9.12 3.70
CA HIS A 91 -2.45 -8.93 3.99
C HIS A 91 -2.75 -9.38 5.43
N PHE A 92 -3.53 -8.58 6.14
CA PHE A 92 -4.05 -8.92 7.46
C PHE A 92 -5.45 -8.37 7.62
N GLU A 93 -6.39 -9.26 7.87
CA GLU A 93 -7.79 -8.90 8.10
C GLU A 93 -7.97 -8.26 9.48
N ALA A 94 -8.32 -6.99 9.49
CA ALA A 94 -8.70 -6.25 10.68
C ALA A 94 -9.77 -5.21 10.35
N VAL A 95 -10.84 -5.19 11.13
CA VAL A 95 -11.86 -4.16 10.97
C VAL A 95 -11.36 -2.81 11.48
N SER A 96 -12.05 -1.73 11.13
CA SER A 96 -11.64 -0.37 11.46
C SER A 96 -11.45 -0.16 12.97
N GLU A 97 -12.36 -0.71 13.76
CA GLU A 97 -12.35 -0.64 15.22
C GLU A 97 -11.14 -1.36 15.82
N GLU A 98 -10.78 -2.55 15.32
CA GLU A 98 -9.59 -3.28 15.75
C GLU A 98 -8.31 -2.50 15.45
N ARG A 99 -8.21 -1.95 14.22
CA ARG A 99 -7.04 -1.15 13.82
C ARG A 99 -6.87 0.09 14.72
N SER A 100 -7.97 0.82 14.98
CA SER A 100 -7.96 2.00 15.85
C SER A 100 -7.57 1.65 17.28
N ALA A 101 -8.14 0.58 17.83
CA ALA A 101 -7.83 0.10 19.18
C ALA A 101 -6.35 -0.36 19.28
N TYR A 102 -5.87 -1.11 18.28
CA TYR A 102 -4.47 -1.54 18.22
C TYR A 102 -3.51 -0.35 18.22
N LEU A 103 -3.71 0.62 17.34
CA LEU A 103 -2.85 1.79 17.21
C LEU A 103 -2.85 2.64 18.50
N LYS A 104 -4.00 2.77 19.16
CA LYS A 104 -4.13 3.46 20.45
C LYS A 104 -3.33 2.74 21.54
N MET A 105 -3.49 1.41 21.68
CA MET A 105 -2.76 0.61 22.66
C MET A 105 -1.24 0.63 22.39
N ARG A 106 -0.84 0.52 21.13
CA ARG A 106 0.56 0.59 20.72
C ARG A 106 1.22 1.92 21.12
N ARG A 107 0.55 3.05 20.86
CA ARG A 107 1.04 4.39 21.29
C ARG A 107 1.16 4.49 22.80
N ALA A 108 0.19 3.98 23.54
CA ALA A 108 0.24 3.97 25.01
C ALA A 108 1.42 3.15 25.55
N ILE A 109 1.69 1.97 24.98
CA ILE A 109 2.82 1.11 25.37
C ILE A 109 4.17 1.76 24.99
N ALA A 110 4.26 2.43 23.85
CA ALA A 110 5.48 3.13 23.41
C ALA A 110 5.79 4.40 24.21
N GLY A 111 4.89 4.85 25.10
CA GLY A 111 5.04 6.10 25.82
C GLY A 111 4.90 7.35 24.93
N GLU A 112 4.40 7.17 23.71
CA GLU A 112 4.08 8.25 22.79
C GLU A 112 2.76 8.89 23.25
N ALA A 113 2.83 9.69 24.33
CA ALA A 113 1.72 10.52 24.75
C ALA A 113 1.38 11.47 23.61
N SER A 114 0.16 11.36 23.09
CA SER A 114 -0.57 12.27 22.21
C SER A 114 0.26 13.45 21.64
N ALA A 115 1.25 13.16 20.81
CA ALA A 115 1.80 14.17 19.92
C ALA A 115 0.81 14.34 18.77
N GLY A 116 -0.01 15.40 18.87
CA GLY A 116 -0.78 16.06 17.83
C GLY A 116 -1.53 15.15 16.85
N GLU A 117 -2.81 15.21 16.98
CA GLU A 117 -3.84 14.88 16.02
C GLU A 117 -3.37 15.02 14.56
N ASP A 118 -2.83 13.95 14.00
CA ASP A 118 -2.91 13.72 12.58
C ASP A 118 -3.75 12.43 12.40
N VAL A 119 -4.99 12.54 12.84
CA VAL A 119 -6.02 11.55 12.58
C VAL A 119 -6.42 11.76 11.13
N GLY A 120 -5.85 10.97 10.24
CA GLY A 120 -6.39 10.90 8.89
C GLY A 120 -7.91 10.69 8.97
N ASP A 121 -8.61 11.31 8.08
CA ASP A 121 -10.05 11.55 7.85
C ASP A 121 -11.06 10.39 8.14
N ASP A 122 -10.79 9.54 9.12
CA ASP A 122 -11.69 8.46 9.58
C ASP A 122 -12.43 8.91 10.87
N GLU A 123 -13.33 9.88 10.74
CA GLU A 123 -14.21 10.36 11.83
C GLU A 123 -15.22 9.30 12.36
N GLU A 124 -15.18 8.05 11.92
CA GLU A 124 -16.17 7.03 12.29
C GLU A 124 -15.70 5.96 13.30
N ALA A 125 -14.46 5.99 13.78
CA ALA A 125 -13.99 4.98 14.72
C ALA A 125 -14.01 5.46 16.19
N ASN A 126 -15.18 5.69 16.75
CA ASN A 126 -15.37 5.82 18.20
C ASN A 126 -15.26 4.43 18.90
N GLY A 127 -14.26 3.65 18.54
CA GLY A 127 -13.93 2.38 19.17
C GLY A 127 -13.36 2.61 20.56
N THR A 128 -14.22 2.64 21.59
CA THR A 128 -13.83 2.64 23.02
C THR A 128 -13.38 1.25 23.50
N GLY A 129 -13.25 0.27 22.59
CA GLY A 129 -12.94 -1.11 22.90
C GLY A 129 -11.44 -1.35 23.13
N GLU A 130 -11.11 -1.98 24.23
CA GLU A 130 -9.81 -2.64 24.39
C GLU A 130 -9.76 -3.89 23.53
N LEU A 131 -8.66 -4.10 22.77
CA LEU A 131 -8.43 -5.37 22.09
C LEU A 131 -8.12 -6.47 23.11
N PRO A 132 -8.66 -7.70 22.92
CA PRO A 132 -8.17 -8.86 23.66
C PRO A 132 -6.66 -9.01 23.50
N ALA A 133 -5.97 -9.41 24.55
CA ALA A 133 -4.50 -9.54 24.56
C ALA A 133 -3.99 -10.49 23.45
N GLU A 134 -4.72 -11.57 23.17
CA GLU A 134 -4.43 -12.49 22.07
C GLU A 134 -4.48 -11.80 20.71
N ARG A 135 -5.57 -11.04 20.45
CA ARG A 135 -5.75 -10.30 19.20
C ARG A 135 -4.72 -9.20 19.02
N TYR A 136 -4.35 -8.50 20.11
CA TYR A 136 -3.25 -7.55 20.10
C TYR A 136 -1.92 -8.21 19.72
N ALA A 137 -1.62 -9.39 20.28
CA ALA A 137 -0.40 -10.13 19.96
C ALA A 137 -0.36 -10.58 18.49
N GLU A 138 -1.48 -11.06 17.93
CA GLU A 138 -1.60 -11.40 16.50
C GLU A 138 -1.31 -10.20 15.61
N MET A 139 -1.95 -9.07 15.88
CA MET A 139 -1.75 -7.84 15.12
C MET A 139 -0.31 -7.35 15.24
N SER A 140 0.28 -7.41 16.44
CA SER A 140 1.67 -7.02 16.67
C SER A 140 2.65 -7.89 15.90
N ALA A 141 2.40 -9.19 15.80
CA ALA A 141 3.22 -10.11 15.01
C ALA A 141 3.09 -9.90 13.50
N ALA A 142 1.94 -9.40 13.03
CA ALA A 142 1.65 -9.11 11.63
C ALA A 142 2.05 -7.68 11.22
N GLU A 143 2.30 -6.78 12.17
CA GLU A 143 2.62 -5.38 11.90
C GLU A 143 3.86 -5.25 11.03
N GLN A 144 3.76 -4.43 10.01
CA GLN A 144 4.88 -3.97 9.20
C GLN A 144 5.02 -2.45 9.35
N VAL A 145 6.21 -1.94 9.16
CA VAL A 145 6.48 -0.51 9.26
C VAL A 145 6.81 0.05 7.90
N VAL A 146 6.11 1.09 7.51
CA VAL A 146 6.36 1.87 6.30
C VAL A 146 7.19 3.09 6.66
N LEU A 147 8.32 3.27 5.98
CA LEU A 147 9.14 4.47 6.09
C LEU A 147 8.83 5.37 4.88
N THR A 148 8.29 6.54 5.14
CA THR A 148 8.07 7.59 4.14
C THR A 148 9.14 8.67 4.29
N ILE A 149 9.75 9.09 3.17
CA ILE A 149 10.79 10.14 3.16
C ILE A 149 10.41 11.18 2.11
N SER A 150 10.38 12.45 2.51
CA SER A 150 10.16 13.58 1.61
C SER A 150 11.46 14.01 0.91
N GLU A 151 11.36 14.78 -0.18
CA GLU A 151 12.51 15.35 -0.89
C GLU A 151 13.42 16.20 0.00
N ASN A 152 12.84 16.87 1.01
CA ASN A 152 13.57 17.69 1.98
C ASN A 152 14.20 16.89 3.12
N GLY A 153 14.18 15.56 3.06
CA GLY A 153 14.83 14.68 4.03
C GLY A 153 14.02 14.42 5.31
N TYR A 154 12.78 14.88 5.40
CA TYR A 154 11.89 14.52 6.52
C TYR A 154 11.40 13.09 6.33
N GLY A 155 11.51 12.29 7.39
CA GLY A 155 11.06 10.90 7.39
C GLY A 155 10.05 10.61 8.49
N LYS A 156 9.05 9.77 8.19
CA LYS A 156 8.04 9.27 9.13
C LYS A 156 7.99 7.75 9.06
N ARG A 157 8.00 7.10 10.21
CA ARG A 157 7.76 5.65 10.35
C ARG A 157 6.31 5.44 10.78
N THR A 158 5.56 4.74 9.96
CA THR A 158 4.11 4.55 10.15
C THR A 158 3.79 3.07 10.17
N SER A 159 2.89 2.64 11.06
CA SER A 159 2.37 1.28 11.07
C SER A 159 1.63 0.97 9.77
N SER A 160 1.76 -0.25 9.26
CA SER A 160 0.95 -0.70 8.11
C SER A 160 -0.55 -0.65 8.38
N PHE A 161 -0.97 -0.65 9.63
CA PHE A 161 -2.39 -0.54 10.03
C PHE A 161 -2.96 0.88 9.91
N GLU A 162 -2.12 1.91 9.78
CA GLU A 162 -2.56 3.28 9.44
C GLU A 162 -3.10 3.36 7.99
N TYR A 163 -2.63 2.48 7.11
CA TYR A 163 -3.06 2.43 5.71
C TYR A 163 -4.23 1.46 5.56
N ARG A 164 -5.45 1.97 5.54
CA ARG A 164 -6.65 1.15 5.36
C ARG A 164 -6.62 0.42 4.01
N ILE A 165 -7.11 -0.81 4.01
CA ILE A 165 -7.28 -1.60 2.79
C ILE A 165 -8.56 -1.13 2.09
N THR A 166 -8.44 -0.77 0.81
CA THR A 166 -9.56 -0.30 -0.03
C THR A 166 -9.57 -1.02 -1.37
N GLY A 167 -10.59 -0.81 -2.17
CA GLY A 167 -10.56 -1.22 -3.58
C GLY A 167 -9.56 -0.37 -4.38
N ARG A 168 -8.90 -0.96 -5.39
CA ARG A 168 -8.00 -0.25 -6.30
C ARG A 168 -8.72 0.83 -7.11
N GLY A 169 -7.99 1.80 -7.60
CA GLY A 169 -8.49 2.82 -8.53
C GLY A 169 -9.14 4.03 -7.87
N GLY A 170 -9.26 4.06 -6.53
CA GLY A 170 -9.67 5.24 -5.78
C GLY A 170 -8.62 6.35 -5.78
N LYS A 171 -8.92 7.47 -5.10
CA LYS A 171 -7.99 8.61 -4.94
C LYS A 171 -6.93 8.35 -3.86
N GLY A 172 -7.16 7.36 -2.97
CA GLY A 172 -6.29 7.10 -1.83
C GLY A 172 -6.54 8.04 -0.65
N ILE A 173 -5.62 7.99 0.31
CA ILE A 173 -5.56 8.82 1.52
C ILE A 173 -4.22 9.55 1.57
N VAL A 174 -4.07 10.53 2.45
CA VAL A 174 -2.78 11.21 2.69
C VAL A 174 -1.86 10.26 3.46
N ALA A 175 -0.57 10.15 3.08
CA ALA A 175 0.45 9.27 3.64
C ALA A 175 1.09 9.81 4.93
#